data_bc9d298595582be9b9dc7bbadf809c23
#
_entry.id   bc9d298595582be9b9dc7bbadf809c23
#
_cell.length_a   1.000
_cell.length_b   1.000
_cell.length_c   1.000
_cell.angle_alpha   90.00
_cell.angle_beta   90.00
_cell.angle_gamma   90.00
#
_symmetry.space_group_name_H-M   'P 1'
#
loop_
_entity.id
_entity.type
_entity.pdbx_description
1 polymer ?
#
loop_
_entity_poly.entity_id
_entity_poly.type
_entity_poly.pdbx_seq_one_letter_code
_entity_poly.pdbx_strand_id
1 'polypeptide(L)'
;MIAQNMAYLSIGVFSGFMSGMFGIGGGSVRIPLLNLAGLPLLSAFGINLLVIPFSSSVGAISQRENIDKKIALYMIIGGTLGSVTGAFFAGLIPTLILAIIFAATAFITVFGIYLDRIAPRLAQKVNPASRNIIAGSLFLNLITGLRGGSGGSLFPPFLRAMRLDVHRAIATSLFVTIFTAIAAVIVYWHRGDIIWLPAVFALIGSVIGARAGSRISLKTKPKWLEIGLTVLVIALAFITIYKAL
;
A
#
# COMPACT_ATOMS: atom_id res chain seq x y z
N MET A 1 -8.73 -27.70 -3.75
CA MET A 1 -7.84 -27.25 -2.67
C MET A 1 -6.45 -26.85 -3.19
N ILE A 2 -5.69 -27.71 -3.89
CA ILE A 2 -4.35 -27.39 -4.41
C ILE A 2 -4.41 -26.20 -5.39
N ALA A 3 -5.29 -26.19 -6.38
CA ALA A 3 -5.43 -25.11 -7.35
C ALA A 3 -5.71 -23.75 -6.68
N GLN A 4 -6.53 -23.73 -5.64
CA GLN A 4 -6.86 -22.51 -4.90
C GLN A 4 -5.65 -21.97 -4.11
N ASN A 5 -4.87 -22.85 -3.50
CA ASN A 5 -3.65 -22.48 -2.80
C ASN A 5 -2.59 -21.93 -3.76
N MET A 6 -2.47 -22.52 -4.96
CA MET A 6 -1.60 -22.00 -6.02
C MET A 6 -2.06 -20.62 -6.52
N ALA A 7 -3.38 -20.36 -6.58
CA ALA A 7 -3.89 -19.04 -6.91
C ALA A 7 -3.49 -18.00 -5.84
N TYR A 8 -3.60 -18.30 -4.55
CA TYR A 8 -3.15 -17.39 -3.48
C TYR A 8 -1.64 -17.12 -3.53
N LEU A 9 -0.85 -18.15 -3.82
CA LEU A 9 0.60 -17.99 -4.02
C LEU A 9 0.90 -17.05 -5.20
N SER A 10 0.25 -17.27 -6.35
CA SER A 10 0.42 -16.46 -7.55
C SER A 10 -0.01 -15.00 -7.33
N ILE A 11 -1.14 -14.79 -6.63
CA ILE A 11 -1.59 -13.46 -6.19
C ILE A 11 -0.52 -12.81 -5.30
N GLY A 12 0.06 -13.59 -4.38
CA GLY A 12 1.16 -13.16 -3.56
C GLY A 12 2.37 -12.71 -4.38
N VAL A 13 2.86 -13.56 -5.30
CA VAL A 13 4.02 -13.24 -6.15
C VAL A 13 3.77 -11.96 -6.95
N PHE A 14 2.64 -11.84 -7.61
CA PHE A 14 2.33 -10.68 -8.43
C PHE A 14 2.19 -9.41 -7.59
N SER A 15 1.41 -9.46 -6.50
CA SER A 15 1.23 -8.29 -5.62
C SER A 15 2.51 -7.89 -4.88
N GLY A 16 3.33 -8.87 -4.50
CA GLY A 16 4.65 -8.64 -3.91
C GLY A 16 5.61 -7.99 -4.89
N PHE A 17 5.64 -8.47 -6.13
CA PHE A 17 6.43 -7.86 -7.21
C PHE A 17 6.06 -6.39 -7.42
N MET A 18 4.75 -6.10 -7.54
CA MET A 18 4.25 -4.73 -7.65
C MET A 18 4.58 -3.87 -6.42
N SER A 19 4.51 -4.46 -5.22
CA SER A 19 4.91 -3.81 -3.98
C SER A 19 6.37 -3.38 -3.99
N GLY A 20 7.27 -4.31 -4.30
CA GLY A 20 8.71 -4.04 -4.36
C GLY A 20 9.09 -3.06 -5.47
N MET A 21 8.41 -3.13 -6.60
CA MET A 21 8.68 -2.28 -7.77
C MET A 21 8.24 -0.82 -7.55
N PHE A 22 7.05 -0.60 -6.97
CA PHE A 22 6.42 0.72 -6.88
C PHE A 22 6.34 1.29 -5.46
N GLY A 23 6.71 0.53 -4.44
CA GLY A 23 6.63 0.98 -3.05
C GLY A 23 5.22 1.08 -2.47
N ILE A 24 4.22 0.41 -3.09
CA ILE A 24 2.80 0.53 -2.74
C ILE A 24 2.33 -0.44 -1.65
N GLY A 25 3.21 -1.24 -1.07
CA GLY A 25 2.86 -2.25 -0.05
C GLY A 25 2.02 -3.42 -0.57
N GLY A 26 1.73 -3.47 -1.88
CA GLY A 26 1.01 -4.57 -2.56
C GLY A 26 -0.51 -4.59 -2.33
N GLY A 27 -1.05 -3.80 -1.42
CA GLY A 27 -2.46 -3.85 -1.03
C GLY A 27 -3.43 -3.50 -2.16
N SER A 28 -3.08 -2.49 -2.95
CA SER A 28 -3.90 -2.10 -4.12
C SER A 28 -4.08 -3.22 -5.14
N VAL A 29 -3.15 -4.19 -5.16
CA VAL A 29 -3.17 -5.36 -6.05
C VAL A 29 -3.76 -6.58 -5.35
N ARG A 30 -3.25 -6.88 -4.15
CA ARG A 30 -3.60 -8.10 -3.40
C ARG A 30 -5.06 -8.14 -3.01
N ILE A 31 -5.60 -7.04 -2.50
CA ILE A 31 -6.97 -6.97 -2.00
C ILE A 31 -8.00 -7.31 -3.10
N PRO A 32 -8.00 -6.64 -4.28
CA PRO A 32 -8.92 -6.99 -5.35
C PRO A 32 -8.78 -8.44 -5.81
N LEU A 33 -7.55 -8.92 -5.96
CA LEU A 33 -7.31 -10.29 -6.44
C LEU A 33 -7.74 -11.36 -5.43
N LEU A 34 -7.48 -11.17 -4.13
CA LEU A 34 -7.98 -12.08 -3.10
C LEU A 34 -9.51 -12.07 -3.03
N ASN A 35 -10.11 -10.90 -3.17
CA ASN A 35 -11.57 -10.78 -3.21
C ASN A 35 -12.15 -11.44 -4.48
N LEU A 36 -11.51 -11.31 -5.65
CA LEU A 36 -11.88 -12.06 -6.86
C LEU A 36 -11.73 -13.59 -6.70
N ALA A 37 -10.74 -14.03 -5.93
CA ALA A 37 -10.56 -15.43 -5.59
C ALA A 37 -11.59 -15.96 -4.56
N GLY A 38 -12.60 -15.16 -4.20
CA GLY A 38 -13.73 -15.56 -3.36
C GLY A 38 -13.61 -15.21 -1.88
N LEU A 39 -12.55 -14.54 -1.44
CA LEU A 39 -12.43 -14.14 -0.04
C LEU A 39 -13.30 -12.90 0.28
N PRO A 40 -13.92 -12.84 1.48
CA PRO A 40 -14.59 -11.63 1.95
C PRO A 40 -13.63 -10.42 1.93
N LEU A 41 -14.14 -9.21 1.66
CA LEU A 41 -13.32 -8.02 1.51
C LEU A 41 -12.53 -7.69 2.80
N LEU A 42 -13.17 -7.82 3.98
CA LEU A 42 -12.50 -7.61 5.27
C LEU A 42 -11.38 -8.64 5.51
N SER A 43 -11.58 -9.89 5.10
CA SER A 43 -10.53 -10.91 5.19
C SER A 43 -9.36 -10.61 4.22
N ALA A 44 -9.66 -10.13 3.01
CA ALA A 44 -8.63 -9.67 2.09
C ALA A 44 -7.83 -8.48 2.67
N PHE A 45 -8.47 -7.59 3.43
CA PHE A 45 -7.84 -6.49 4.16
C PHE A 45 -6.90 -7.01 5.25
N GLY A 46 -7.38 -7.91 6.11
CA GLY A 46 -6.58 -8.51 7.19
C GLY A 46 -5.36 -9.27 6.66
N ILE A 47 -5.55 -10.10 5.64
CA ILE A 47 -4.47 -10.84 4.97
C ILE A 47 -3.45 -9.86 4.36
N ASN A 48 -3.91 -8.79 3.72
CA ASN A 48 -3.02 -7.80 3.15
C ASN A 48 -2.13 -7.15 4.20
N LEU A 49 -2.71 -6.71 5.32
CA LEU A 49 -1.97 -6.10 6.42
C LEU A 49 -0.97 -7.05 7.08
N LEU A 50 -1.31 -8.35 7.17
CA LEU A 50 -0.38 -9.38 7.65
C LEU A 50 0.82 -9.55 6.72
N VAL A 51 0.61 -9.52 5.41
CA VAL A 51 1.66 -9.76 4.40
C VAL A 51 2.58 -8.55 4.19
N ILE A 52 2.06 -7.33 4.34
CA ILE A 52 2.83 -6.09 4.07
C ILE A 52 4.14 -6.02 4.85
N PRO A 53 4.21 -6.26 6.18
CA PRO A 53 5.48 -6.14 6.91
C PRO A 53 6.59 -6.98 6.30
N PHE A 54 6.28 -8.20 5.89
CA PHE A 54 7.27 -9.12 5.32
C PHE A 54 7.71 -8.71 3.91
N SER A 55 6.75 -8.45 3.01
CA SER A 55 7.06 -8.05 1.63
C SER A 55 7.75 -6.68 1.57
N SER A 56 7.31 -5.73 2.40
CA SER A 56 7.90 -4.40 2.46
C SER A 56 9.28 -4.41 3.12
N SER A 57 9.54 -5.30 4.09
CA SER A 57 10.89 -5.47 4.67
C SER A 57 11.88 -5.93 3.62
N VAL A 58 11.52 -6.90 2.77
CA VAL A 58 12.38 -7.36 1.68
C VAL A 58 12.67 -6.22 0.69
N GLY A 59 11.65 -5.43 0.36
CA GLY A 59 11.80 -4.26 -0.51
C GLY A 59 12.66 -3.16 0.11
N ALA A 60 12.42 -2.82 1.38
CA ALA A 60 13.16 -1.80 2.11
C ALA A 60 14.64 -2.18 2.29
N ILE A 61 14.94 -3.45 2.63
CA ILE A 61 16.32 -3.94 2.74
C ILE A 61 17.04 -3.85 1.39
N SER A 62 16.37 -4.22 0.30
CA SER A 62 16.92 -4.15 -1.05
C SER A 62 17.23 -2.72 -1.51
N GLN A 63 16.53 -1.73 -0.95
CA GLN A 63 16.63 -0.31 -1.32
C GLN A 63 17.09 0.59 -0.15
N ARG A 64 17.75 0.00 0.87
CA ARG A 64 18.08 0.66 2.15
C ARG A 64 18.82 1.99 2.01
N GLU A 65 19.66 2.13 1.00
CA GLU A 65 20.47 3.32 0.75
C GLU A 65 19.62 4.53 0.33
N ASN A 66 18.43 4.28 -0.20
CA ASN A 66 17.47 5.30 -0.64
C ASN A 66 16.48 5.70 0.45
N ILE A 67 16.52 5.11 1.65
CA ILE A 67 15.58 5.43 2.74
C ILE A 67 15.93 6.76 3.38
N ASP A 68 14.98 7.70 3.37
CA ASP A 68 15.07 8.92 4.19
C ASP A 68 14.59 8.64 5.61
N LYS A 69 15.55 8.37 6.50
CA LYS A 69 15.26 7.99 7.90
C LYS A 69 14.53 9.07 8.68
N LYS A 70 14.81 10.36 8.40
CA LYS A 70 14.18 11.48 9.11
C LYS A 70 12.70 11.62 8.74
N ILE A 71 12.41 11.60 7.45
CA ILE A 71 11.03 11.64 6.96
C ILE A 71 10.28 10.38 7.37
N ALA A 72 10.92 9.21 7.28
CA ALA A 72 10.33 7.94 7.69
C ALA A 72 9.87 7.96 9.15
N LEU A 73 10.68 8.50 10.08
CA LEU A 73 10.32 8.59 11.49
C LEU A 73 9.04 9.42 11.70
N TYR A 74 8.94 10.58 11.09
CA TYR A 74 7.75 11.41 11.18
C TYR A 74 6.52 10.71 10.59
N MET A 75 6.69 10.01 9.48
CA MET A 75 5.61 9.25 8.85
C MET A 75 5.17 8.04 9.67
N ILE A 76 6.08 7.36 10.36
CA ILE A 76 5.76 6.24 11.25
C ILE A 76 4.89 6.73 12.40
N ILE A 77 5.24 7.86 13.04
CA ILE A 77 4.46 8.42 14.16
C ILE A 77 3.02 8.70 13.73
N GLY A 78 2.82 9.53 12.71
CA GLY A 78 1.47 9.85 12.23
C GLY A 78 0.76 8.66 11.61
N GLY A 79 1.49 7.90 10.78
CA GLY A 79 0.96 6.77 10.05
C GLY A 79 0.48 5.62 10.92
N THR A 80 1.18 5.30 12.00
CA THR A 80 0.78 4.25 12.94
C THR A 80 -0.54 4.59 13.62
N LEU A 81 -0.68 5.82 14.13
CA LEU A 81 -1.92 6.30 14.73
C LEU A 81 -3.08 6.26 13.74
N GLY A 82 -2.87 6.78 12.53
CA GLY A 82 -3.88 6.77 11.47
C GLY A 82 -4.29 5.35 11.06
N SER A 83 -3.31 4.45 10.91
CA SER A 83 -3.53 3.07 10.48
C SER A 83 -4.37 2.27 11.50
N VAL A 84 -4.05 2.38 12.79
CA VAL A 84 -4.81 1.73 13.87
C VAL A 84 -6.24 2.27 13.92
N THR A 85 -6.39 3.59 13.91
CA THR A 85 -7.71 4.25 13.94
C THR A 85 -8.56 3.84 12.72
N GLY A 86 -7.98 3.88 11.51
CA GLY A 86 -8.66 3.45 10.30
C GLY A 86 -9.06 1.97 10.33
N ALA A 87 -8.16 1.09 10.78
CA ALA A 87 -8.41 -0.34 10.93
C ALA A 87 -9.57 -0.63 11.91
N PHE A 88 -9.63 0.11 13.03
CA PHE A 88 -10.72 -0.01 13.99
C PHE A 88 -12.06 0.32 13.36
N PHE A 89 -12.17 1.45 12.67
CA PHE A 89 -13.42 1.87 12.04
C PHE A 89 -13.83 1.00 10.84
N ALA A 90 -12.88 0.32 10.17
CA ALA A 90 -13.18 -0.55 9.03
C ALA A 90 -14.22 -1.63 9.36
N GLY A 91 -14.22 -2.16 10.57
CA GLY A 91 -15.21 -3.16 11.02
C GLY A 91 -16.63 -2.64 11.23
N LEU A 92 -16.79 -1.32 11.31
CA LEU A 92 -18.07 -0.65 11.55
C LEU A 92 -18.71 -0.12 10.26
N ILE A 93 -17.96 -0.13 9.15
CA ILE A 93 -18.40 0.47 7.87
C ILE A 93 -18.88 -0.64 6.93
N PRO A 94 -20.05 -0.45 6.26
CA PRO A 94 -20.54 -1.38 5.25
C PRO A 94 -19.52 -1.64 4.14
N THR A 95 -19.45 -2.90 3.66
CA THR A 95 -18.48 -3.35 2.65
C THR A 95 -18.53 -2.50 1.38
N LEU A 96 -19.70 -2.09 0.93
CA LEU A 96 -19.84 -1.23 -0.26
C LEU A 96 -19.12 0.12 -0.07
N ILE A 97 -19.28 0.75 1.10
CA ILE A 97 -18.61 2.01 1.41
C ILE A 97 -17.08 1.81 1.44
N LEU A 98 -16.61 0.71 2.01
CA LEU A 98 -15.18 0.37 2.00
C LEU A 98 -14.65 0.17 0.57
N ALA A 99 -15.41 -0.45 -0.32
CA ALA A 99 -15.06 -0.61 -1.73
C ALA A 99 -15.00 0.76 -2.46
N ILE A 100 -15.93 1.65 -2.18
CA ILE A 100 -15.92 3.03 -2.72
C ILE A 100 -14.69 3.79 -2.20
N ILE A 101 -14.38 3.72 -0.91
CA ILE A 101 -13.17 4.33 -0.33
C ILE A 101 -11.92 3.75 -0.99
N PHE A 102 -11.89 2.43 -1.25
CA PHE A 102 -10.78 1.79 -1.94
C PHE A 102 -10.60 2.36 -3.35
N ALA A 103 -11.65 2.49 -4.12
CA ALA A 103 -11.62 3.06 -5.47
C ALA A 103 -11.24 4.54 -5.46
N ALA A 104 -11.83 5.35 -4.58
CA ALA A 104 -11.51 6.77 -4.47
C ALA A 104 -10.03 7.01 -4.14
N THR A 105 -9.44 6.19 -3.28
CA THR A 105 -8.00 6.29 -2.97
C THR A 105 -7.10 5.94 -4.16
N ALA A 106 -7.57 5.14 -5.12
CA ALA A 106 -6.87 4.88 -6.37
C ALA A 106 -6.76 6.16 -7.20
N PHE A 107 -7.84 6.91 -7.35
CA PHE A 107 -7.83 8.20 -8.05
C PHE A 107 -6.94 9.23 -7.35
N ILE A 108 -7.01 9.31 -6.02
CA ILE A 108 -6.13 10.19 -5.22
C ILE A 108 -4.66 9.82 -5.44
N THR A 109 -4.33 8.53 -5.52
CA THR A 109 -2.97 8.06 -5.81
C THR A 109 -2.48 8.56 -7.17
N VAL A 110 -3.29 8.39 -8.21
CA VAL A 110 -2.94 8.83 -9.57
C VAL A 110 -2.77 10.35 -9.62
N PHE A 111 -3.72 11.10 -9.05
CA PHE A 111 -3.62 12.55 -8.96
C PHE A 111 -2.34 12.99 -8.23
N GLY A 112 -1.99 12.34 -7.13
CA GLY A 112 -0.78 12.63 -6.35
C GLY A 112 0.52 12.38 -7.12
N ILE A 113 0.58 11.34 -7.97
CA ILE A 113 1.76 11.05 -8.81
C ILE A 113 2.04 12.20 -9.79
N TYR A 114 0.99 12.79 -10.34
CA TYR A 114 1.09 13.85 -11.34
C TYR A 114 0.86 15.25 -10.77
N LEU A 115 0.85 15.42 -9.44
CA LEU A 115 0.55 16.68 -8.78
C LEU A 115 1.44 17.83 -9.30
N ASP A 116 2.74 17.59 -9.48
CA ASP A 116 3.68 18.58 -9.99
C ASP A 116 3.34 19.06 -11.43
N ARG A 117 2.68 18.20 -12.22
CA ARG A 117 2.29 18.50 -13.61
C ARG A 117 0.89 19.09 -13.72
N ILE A 118 -0.06 18.57 -12.90
CA ILE A 118 -1.48 18.95 -12.96
C ILE A 118 -1.72 20.26 -12.19
N ALA A 119 -1.10 20.38 -11.02
CA ALA A 119 -1.31 21.51 -10.13
C ALA A 119 0.03 22.03 -9.53
N PRO A 120 0.94 22.58 -10.34
CA PRO A 120 2.27 23.00 -9.91
C PRO A 120 2.23 24.03 -8.78
N ARG A 121 1.21 24.91 -8.77
CA ARG A 121 1.01 25.90 -7.71
C ARG A 121 0.67 25.24 -6.36
N LEU A 122 -0.05 24.14 -6.36
CA LEU A 122 -0.34 23.36 -5.13
C LEU A 122 0.90 22.61 -4.67
N ALA A 123 1.63 21.99 -5.58
CA ALA A 123 2.87 21.28 -5.27
C ALA A 123 3.91 22.20 -4.62
N GLN A 124 4.03 23.44 -5.08
CA GLN A 124 4.96 24.43 -4.51
C GLN A 124 4.56 24.90 -3.11
N LYS A 125 3.27 24.88 -2.76
CA LYS A 125 2.77 25.24 -1.41
C LYS A 125 2.98 24.15 -0.37
N VAL A 126 3.27 22.92 -0.79
CA VAL A 126 3.51 21.82 0.15
C VAL A 126 4.85 22.07 0.86
N ASN A 127 4.76 22.33 2.16
CA ASN A 127 5.92 22.55 3.01
C ASN A 127 6.31 21.22 3.70
N PRO A 128 7.53 20.71 3.51
CA PRO A 128 8.02 19.48 4.14
C PRO A 128 8.34 19.61 5.63
N ALA A 129 7.66 20.50 6.35
CA ALA A 129 7.79 20.61 7.80
C ALA A 129 7.35 19.31 8.49
N SER A 130 8.02 18.93 9.57
CA SER A 130 7.74 17.70 10.34
C SER A 130 6.26 17.57 10.73
N ARG A 131 5.63 18.65 11.16
CA ARG A 131 4.21 18.68 11.51
C ARG A 131 3.32 18.30 10.33
N ASN A 132 3.61 18.80 9.13
CA ASN A 132 2.82 18.50 7.93
C ASN A 132 3.03 17.06 7.48
N ILE A 133 4.22 16.49 7.67
CA ILE A 133 4.51 15.08 7.37
C ILE A 133 3.75 14.17 8.34
N ILE A 134 3.77 14.47 9.64
CA ILE A 134 3.03 13.71 10.66
C ILE A 134 1.53 13.78 10.40
N ALA A 135 0.97 14.97 10.23
CA ALA A 135 -0.46 15.15 9.99
C ALA A 135 -0.91 14.51 8.66
N GLY A 136 -0.14 14.69 7.59
CA GLY A 136 -0.41 14.08 6.30
C GLY A 136 -0.37 12.56 6.35
N SER A 137 0.65 11.97 6.99
CA SER A 137 0.75 10.52 7.13
C SER A 137 -0.35 9.94 8.03
N LEU A 138 -0.76 10.65 9.09
CA LEU A 138 -1.90 10.27 9.91
C LEU A 138 -3.20 10.22 9.07
N PHE A 139 -3.50 11.29 8.34
CA PHE A 139 -4.70 11.36 7.52
C PHE A 139 -4.71 10.31 6.40
N LEU A 140 -3.59 10.16 5.69
CA LEU A 140 -3.46 9.15 4.63
C LEU A 140 -3.61 7.73 5.18
N ASN A 141 -3.04 7.44 6.34
CA ASN A 141 -3.17 6.11 6.94
C ASN A 141 -4.53 5.87 7.60
N LEU A 142 -5.22 6.88 8.06
CA LEU A 142 -6.61 6.76 8.48
C LEU A 142 -7.46 6.24 7.31
N ILE A 143 -7.35 6.86 6.14
CA ILE A 143 -8.07 6.45 4.94
C ILE A 143 -7.62 5.05 4.47
N THR A 144 -6.31 4.80 4.42
CA THR A 144 -5.81 3.51 3.95
C THR A 144 -6.02 2.39 4.96
N GLY A 145 -6.02 2.66 6.25
CA GLY A 145 -6.39 1.73 7.31
C GLY A 145 -7.83 1.23 7.18
N LEU A 146 -8.76 2.13 6.85
CA LEU A 146 -10.15 1.78 6.54
C LEU A 146 -10.29 0.73 5.42
N ARG A 147 -9.40 0.77 4.43
CA ARG A 147 -9.42 -0.16 3.28
C ARG A 147 -8.38 -1.29 3.38
N GLY A 148 -7.92 -1.63 4.56
CA GLY A 148 -6.95 -2.70 4.78
C GLY A 148 -5.57 -2.44 4.20
N GLY A 149 -5.19 -1.18 4.04
CA GLY A 149 -3.87 -0.75 3.62
C GLY A 149 -3.05 -0.13 4.75
N SER A 150 -1.80 0.15 4.48
CA SER A 150 -0.87 0.80 5.42
C SER A 150 -0.19 2.02 4.79
N GLY A 151 -0.94 2.82 4.05
CA GLY A 151 -0.44 4.01 3.37
C GLY A 151 0.33 3.74 2.07
N GLY A 152 0.75 2.49 1.80
CA GLY A 152 1.67 2.16 0.73
C GLY A 152 1.35 2.77 -0.65
N SER A 153 0.10 2.78 -1.08
CA SER A 153 -0.27 3.36 -2.38
C SER A 153 -0.25 4.89 -2.40
N LEU A 154 -0.51 5.54 -1.27
CA LEU A 154 -0.55 7.00 -1.15
C LEU A 154 0.79 7.61 -0.71
N PHE A 155 1.66 6.82 -0.10
CA PHE A 155 2.94 7.32 0.39
C PHE A 155 3.92 7.74 -0.70
N PRO A 156 4.15 6.97 -1.79
CA PRO A 156 5.06 7.43 -2.84
C PRO A 156 4.64 8.78 -3.44
N PRO A 157 3.38 9.02 -3.87
CA PRO A 157 2.97 10.32 -4.35
C PRO A 157 3.04 11.42 -3.27
N PHE A 158 2.71 11.13 -2.01
CA PHE A 158 2.86 12.08 -0.91
C PHE A 158 4.33 12.48 -0.70
N LEU A 159 5.24 11.51 -0.70
CA LEU A 159 6.67 11.76 -0.55
C LEU A 159 7.26 12.52 -1.75
N ARG A 160 6.73 12.27 -2.95
CA ARG A 160 7.05 13.08 -4.14
C ARG A 160 6.64 14.55 -3.94
N ALA A 161 5.42 14.80 -3.45
CA ALA A 161 4.98 16.14 -3.10
C ALA A 161 5.85 16.79 -2.01
N MET A 162 6.46 15.99 -1.12
CA MET A 162 7.47 16.44 -0.15
C MET A 162 8.89 16.56 -0.73
N ARG A 163 9.03 16.58 -2.06
CA ARG A 163 10.27 16.79 -2.83
C ARG A 163 11.31 15.67 -2.75
N LEU A 164 10.91 14.43 -2.39
CA LEU A 164 11.77 13.28 -2.56
C LEU A 164 11.78 12.83 -4.03
N ASP A 165 12.92 12.36 -4.51
CA ASP A 165 12.97 11.66 -5.80
C ASP A 165 12.22 10.30 -5.74
N VAL A 166 11.92 9.72 -6.91
CA VAL A 166 11.07 8.52 -7.01
C VAL A 166 11.64 7.33 -6.25
N HIS A 167 12.95 7.09 -6.36
CA HIS A 167 13.58 5.93 -5.69
C HIS A 167 13.59 6.10 -4.17
N ARG A 168 13.88 7.30 -3.68
CA ARG A 168 13.81 7.61 -2.24
C ARG A 168 12.37 7.54 -1.72
N ALA A 169 11.40 8.01 -2.49
CA ALA A 169 9.98 7.93 -2.14
C ALA A 169 9.52 6.47 -2.04
N ILE A 170 9.89 5.60 -3.00
CA ILE A 170 9.58 4.17 -2.97
C ILE A 170 10.22 3.49 -1.76
N ALA A 171 11.52 3.68 -1.54
CA ALA A 171 12.26 3.05 -0.45
C ALA A 171 11.74 3.48 0.92
N THR A 172 11.52 4.78 1.11
CA THR A 172 10.98 5.34 2.36
C THR A 172 9.56 4.85 2.62
N SER A 173 8.70 4.80 1.58
CA SER A 173 7.35 4.23 1.68
C SER A 173 7.39 2.77 2.15
N LEU A 174 8.20 1.92 1.53
CA LEU A 174 8.35 0.51 1.93
C LEU A 174 8.77 0.39 3.39
N PHE A 175 9.71 1.20 3.85
CA PHE A 175 10.16 1.18 5.23
C PHE A 175 9.06 1.60 6.21
N VAL A 176 8.35 2.69 5.94
CA VAL A 176 7.25 3.18 6.79
C VAL A 176 6.09 2.19 6.87
N THR A 177 5.73 1.57 5.75
CA THR A 177 4.60 0.63 5.70
C THR A 177 4.81 -0.63 6.54
N ILE A 178 6.04 -1.00 6.89
CA ILE A 178 6.32 -2.10 7.83
C ILE A 178 5.65 -1.80 9.18
N PHE A 179 5.93 -0.64 9.74
CA PHE A 179 5.46 -0.26 11.09
C PHE A 179 3.96 0.03 11.12
N THR A 180 3.46 0.75 10.12
CA THR A 180 2.04 1.09 10.05
C THR A 180 1.17 -0.15 9.81
N ALA A 181 1.66 -1.15 9.06
CA ALA A 181 0.95 -2.40 8.86
C ALA A 181 0.98 -3.31 10.10
N ILE A 182 2.12 -3.40 10.81
CA ILE A 182 2.22 -4.16 12.07
C ILE A 182 1.19 -3.63 13.07
N ALA A 183 1.03 -2.32 13.19
CA ALA A 183 0.07 -1.74 14.11
C ALA A 183 -1.39 -2.04 13.70
N ALA A 184 -1.71 -1.93 12.41
CA ALA A 184 -3.07 -2.17 11.92
C ALA A 184 -3.46 -3.66 11.92
N VAL A 185 -2.52 -4.58 11.64
CA VAL A 185 -2.82 -6.02 11.58
C VAL A 185 -3.32 -6.55 12.91
N ILE A 186 -2.85 -5.98 14.02
CA ILE A 186 -3.31 -6.37 15.37
C ILE A 186 -4.83 -6.20 15.49
N VAL A 187 -5.38 -5.10 14.97
CA VAL A 187 -6.82 -4.83 15.00
C VAL A 187 -7.60 -5.87 14.20
N TYR A 188 -7.17 -6.16 12.96
CA TYR A 188 -7.81 -7.16 12.10
C TYR A 188 -7.68 -8.58 12.65
N TRP A 189 -6.56 -8.88 13.30
CA TRP A 189 -6.35 -10.18 13.96
C TRP A 189 -7.30 -10.36 15.13
N HIS A 190 -7.39 -9.39 16.03
CA HIS A 190 -8.33 -9.45 17.17
C HIS A 190 -9.80 -9.54 16.74
N ARG A 191 -10.14 -8.99 15.59
CA ARG A 191 -11.49 -9.09 15.02
C ARG A 191 -11.77 -10.43 14.32
N GLY A 192 -10.74 -11.25 14.08
CA GLY A 192 -10.87 -12.56 13.42
C GLY A 192 -10.95 -12.51 11.90
N ASP A 193 -10.59 -11.38 11.28
CA ASP A 193 -10.68 -11.21 9.81
C ASP A 193 -9.62 -12.01 9.04
N ILE A 194 -8.58 -12.52 9.69
CA ILE A 194 -7.45 -13.17 9.01
C ILE A 194 -7.75 -14.65 8.78
N ILE A 195 -7.90 -15.06 7.52
CA ILE A 195 -7.98 -16.46 7.12
C ILE A 195 -6.56 -16.96 6.86
N TRP A 196 -6.06 -17.84 7.72
CA TRP A 196 -4.64 -18.19 7.80
C TRP A 196 -4.08 -18.89 6.56
N LEU A 197 -4.81 -19.85 5.98
CA LEU A 197 -4.32 -20.64 4.84
C LEU A 197 -4.03 -19.76 3.61
N PRO A 198 -4.98 -18.94 3.11
CA PRO A 198 -4.70 -17.95 2.07
C PRO A 198 -3.59 -16.96 2.46
N ALA A 199 -3.53 -16.56 3.75
CA ALA A 199 -2.54 -15.61 4.24
C ALA A 199 -1.11 -16.14 4.10
N VAL A 200 -0.86 -17.40 4.47
CA VAL A 200 0.47 -18.04 4.38
C VAL A 200 0.92 -18.14 2.92
N PHE A 201 0.06 -18.61 2.00
CA PHE A 201 0.42 -18.71 0.59
C PHE A 201 0.66 -17.33 -0.03
N ALA A 202 -0.19 -16.36 0.26
CA ALA A 202 -0.01 -14.98 -0.22
C ALA A 202 1.27 -14.33 0.36
N LEU A 203 1.64 -14.64 1.61
CA LEU A 203 2.86 -14.17 2.25
C LEU A 203 4.10 -14.73 1.55
N ILE A 204 4.19 -16.05 1.39
CA ILE A 204 5.33 -16.70 0.73
C ILE A 204 5.52 -16.13 -0.68
N GLY A 205 4.44 -16.08 -1.46
CA GLY A 205 4.48 -15.50 -2.80
C GLY A 205 4.93 -14.04 -2.79
N SER A 206 4.42 -13.24 -1.83
CA SER A 206 4.75 -11.81 -1.78
C SER A 206 6.20 -11.52 -1.41
N VAL A 207 6.80 -12.33 -0.56
CA VAL A 207 8.24 -12.21 -0.22
C VAL A 207 9.09 -12.46 -1.46
N ILE A 208 8.78 -13.52 -2.22
CA ILE A 208 9.48 -13.87 -3.47
C ILE A 208 9.31 -12.74 -4.50
N GLY A 209 8.06 -12.31 -4.72
CA GLY A 209 7.75 -11.26 -5.66
C GLY A 209 8.39 -9.92 -5.30
N ALA A 210 8.36 -9.52 -4.03
CA ALA A 210 8.93 -8.26 -3.56
C ALA A 210 10.44 -8.17 -3.80
N ARG A 211 11.17 -9.29 -3.64
CA ARG A 211 12.60 -9.33 -3.93
C ARG A 211 12.91 -9.08 -5.41
N ALA A 212 12.14 -9.70 -6.31
CA ALA A 212 12.29 -9.49 -7.74
C ALA A 212 11.90 -8.06 -8.14
N GLY A 213 10.74 -7.57 -7.68
CA GLY A 213 10.24 -6.23 -7.96
C GLY A 213 11.19 -5.12 -7.50
N SER A 214 11.75 -5.23 -6.30
CA SER A 214 12.69 -4.24 -5.75
C SER A 214 13.97 -4.13 -6.56
N ARG A 215 14.52 -5.27 -7.03
CA ARG A 215 15.71 -5.28 -7.85
C ARG A 215 15.49 -4.64 -9.22
N ILE A 216 14.31 -4.86 -9.81
CA ILE A 216 13.93 -4.26 -11.08
C ILE A 216 13.66 -2.77 -10.90
N SER A 217 13.01 -2.35 -9.80
CA SER A 217 12.77 -0.96 -9.46
C SER A 217 14.03 -0.10 -9.51
N LEU A 218 15.12 -0.58 -8.90
CA LEU A 218 16.41 0.12 -8.86
C LEU A 218 17.02 0.34 -10.25
N LYS A 219 16.71 -0.52 -11.22
CA LYS A 219 17.20 -0.43 -12.59
C LYS A 219 16.25 0.30 -13.54
N THR A 220 15.03 0.55 -13.11
CA THR A 220 13.97 1.14 -13.95
C THR A 220 14.03 2.66 -13.89
N LYS A 221 13.90 3.31 -15.05
CA LYS A 221 13.85 4.77 -15.13
C LYS A 221 12.58 5.30 -14.42
N PRO A 222 12.67 6.43 -13.67
CA PRO A 222 11.54 7.00 -12.90
C PRO A 222 10.23 7.13 -13.69
N LYS A 223 10.31 7.57 -14.94
CA LYS A 223 9.15 7.74 -15.83
C LYS A 223 8.34 6.44 -16.00
N TRP A 224 9.00 5.31 -16.18
CA TRP A 224 8.33 4.02 -16.35
C TRP A 224 7.70 3.51 -15.04
N LEU A 225 8.31 3.83 -13.89
CA LEU A 225 7.72 3.55 -12.58
C LEU A 225 6.42 4.34 -12.37
N GLU A 226 6.41 5.62 -12.73
CA GLU A 226 5.22 6.47 -12.63
C GLU A 226 4.08 5.96 -13.54
N ILE A 227 4.38 5.68 -14.80
CA ILE A 227 3.39 5.18 -15.77
C ILE A 227 2.85 3.81 -15.34
N GLY A 228 3.73 2.88 -15.00
CA GLY A 228 3.34 1.53 -14.60
C GLY A 228 2.45 1.54 -13.35
N LEU A 229 2.80 2.36 -12.35
CA LEU A 229 1.98 2.54 -11.15
C LEU A 229 0.59 3.10 -11.49
N THR A 230 0.53 4.10 -12.37
CA THR A 230 -0.73 4.73 -12.79
C THR A 230 -1.66 3.73 -13.47
N VAL A 231 -1.16 3.02 -14.48
CA VAL A 231 -1.94 2.02 -15.22
C VAL A 231 -2.45 0.93 -14.28
N LEU A 232 -1.57 0.42 -13.42
CA LEU A 232 -1.92 -0.62 -12.46
C LEU A 232 -3.03 -0.16 -11.50
N VAL A 233 -2.88 1.01 -10.89
CA VAL A 233 -3.83 1.51 -9.88
C VAL A 233 -5.20 1.79 -10.50
N ILE A 234 -5.25 2.35 -11.72
CA ILE A 234 -6.51 2.58 -12.45
C ILE A 234 -7.20 1.25 -12.78
N ALA A 235 -6.47 0.28 -13.36
CA ALA A 235 -7.04 -1.02 -13.70
C ALA A 235 -7.66 -1.72 -12.48
N LEU A 236 -6.95 -1.69 -11.34
CA LEU A 236 -7.41 -2.33 -10.12
C LEU A 236 -8.59 -1.59 -9.46
N ALA A 237 -8.69 -0.28 -9.61
CA ALA A 237 -9.84 0.49 -9.16
C ALA A 237 -11.11 0.06 -9.91
N PHE A 238 -11.05 -0.09 -11.23
CA PHE A 238 -12.17 -0.58 -12.03
C PHE A 238 -12.59 -2.00 -11.63
N ILE A 239 -11.64 -2.91 -11.43
CA ILE A 239 -11.93 -4.28 -10.97
C ILE A 239 -12.66 -4.28 -9.62
N THR A 240 -12.23 -3.42 -8.69
CA THR A 240 -12.84 -3.36 -7.34
C THR A 240 -14.26 -2.82 -7.38
N ILE A 241 -14.52 -1.80 -8.20
CA ILE A 241 -15.87 -1.24 -8.40
C ILE A 241 -16.78 -2.30 -9.04
N TYR A 242 -16.34 -2.92 -10.13
CA TYR A 242 -17.12 -3.94 -10.84
C TYR A 242 -17.60 -5.07 -9.94
N LYS A 243 -16.78 -5.48 -8.97
CA LYS A 243 -17.13 -6.55 -8.06
C LYS A 243 -18.02 -6.09 -6.89
N ALA A 244 -18.04 -4.81 -6.57
CA ALA A 244 -18.83 -4.25 -5.49
C ALA A 244 -20.27 -3.91 -5.91
N LEU A 245 -20.54 -3.84 -7.23
CA LEU A 245 -21.85 -3.69 -7.85
C LEU A 245 -22.51 -5.06 -8.03
#